data_ede8fd6b8fd3b6fb1c4d274686104ce2
#
_entry.id   ede8fd6b8fd3b6fb1c4d274686104ce2
#
_cell.length_a   1.000
_cell.length_b   1.000
_cell.length_c   1.000
_cell.angle_alpha   90.00
_cell.angle_beta   90.00
_cell.angle_gamma   90.00
#
_symmetry.space_group_name_H-M   'P 1'
#
loop_
_entity.id
_entity.type
_entity.pdbx_description
1 polymer ?
#
loop_
_entity_poly.entity_id
_entity_poly.type
_entity_poly.pdbx_seq_one_letter_code
_entity_poly.pdbx_strand_id
1 'polypeptide(L)'
;LNFLRRISTRRLLSICALALVIVIGGTAVALATSGGGPKPPAKPLANAVHDALEAPSVPGISADIHFTNNLIDASSLEGKDPILAGATGRLWASPSGGGKLRLELQAEESGNDSQVLIEGHHFQVYDGTSETVYEGMLPEEKDEAGEEGVPSVEKIQGEIDRLGKHVELSGAIPSDVAGKAAYTLQAAPSHDGGLLGRVEVAWDAANGIPLRAAVYSSESSSPVLELEATGVSFEAVPDSVFEISPPAEAKVVDLSPEEVKGPHGDPTKALGAAAVGAAVDFPLAAPQSLAGLPQAEVRAIEVDGQTAALVTYGKGLGGIAVIESKSEAGGEEGELGLPKVVIGDVKGEELGTALGSALRFSREGVDYIVVGSVPPAAVEAAARGL
;
A
#
# COMPACT_ATOMS: atom_id res chain seq x y z
N LEU A 1 7.00 -16.22 3.98
CA LEU A 1 7.96 -15.87 2.91
C LEU A 1 8.56 -17.11 2.25
N ASN A 2 7.86 -18.24 2.26
CA ASN A 2 7.93 -19.21 1.16
C ASN A 2 7.78 -18.56 -0.22
N PHE A 3 7.31 -17.34 -0.22
CA PHE A 3 7.23 -16.35 -1.23
C PHE A 3 8.54 -16.08 -1.99
N LEU A 4 9.65 -15.90 -1.33
CA LEU A 4 10.95 -15.81 -2.00
C LEU A 4 11.55 -17.18 -2.30
N ARG A 5 11.05 -18.25 -1.69
CA ARG A 5 11.51 -19.64 -1.90
C ARG A 5 11.07 -20.24 -3.23
N ARG A 6 10.03 -19.67 -3.81
CA ARG A 6 9.59 -19.85 -5.18
C ARG A 6 9.40 -18.46 -5.77
N ILE A 7 10.46 -17.69 -5.90
CA ILE A 7 10.45 -16.58 -6.85
C ILE A 7 10.31 -17.21 -8.24
N SER A 8 9.18 -17.88 -8.44
CA SER A 8 8.54 -17.85 -9.71
C SER A 8 8.00 -16.42 -9.83
N THR A 9 8.19 -15.82 -10.94
CA THR A 9 7.60 -14.58 -11.45
C THR A 9 6.12 -14.41 -11.04
N ARG A 10 5.39 -15.50 -10.80
CA ARG A 10 4.05 -15.58 -10.22
C ARG A 10 3.89 -14.78 -8.93
N ARG A 11 4.81 -14.92 -8.00
CA ARG A 11 4.64 -14.31 -6.67
C ARG A 11 5.15 -12.88 -6.63
N LEU A 12 6.14 -12.51 -7.43
CA LEU A 12 6.50 -11.12 -7.64
C LEU A 12 5.35 -10.33 -8.30
N LEU A 13 4.68 -10.92 -9.30
CA LEU A 13 3.47 -10.34 -9.88
C LEU A 13 2.30 -10.36 -8.90
N SER A 14 2.20 -11.35 -8.00
CA SER A 14 1.19 -11.37 -6.93
C SER A 14 1.46 -10.33 -5.84
N ILE A 15 2.71 -9.98 -5.55
CA ILE A 15 3.01 -8.83 -4.65
C ILE A 15 2.67 -7.52 -5.32
N CYS A 16 3.04 -7.37 -6.59
CA CYS A 16 2.61 -6.19 -7.34
C CYS A 16 1.08 -6.16 -7.47
N ALA A 17 0.42 -7.31 -7.61
CA ALA A 17 -1.04 -7.44 -7.58
C ALA A 17 -1.62 -7.23 -6.16
N LEU A 18 -0.93 -7.66 -5.10
CA LEU A 18 -1.35 -7.41 -3.71
C LEU A 18 -1.11 -5.95 -3.30
N ALA A 19 -0.01 -5.34 -3.72
CA ALA A 19 0.18 -3.90 -3.64
C ALA A 19 -0.88 -3.15 -4.47
N LEU A 20 -1.27 -3.68 -5.63
CA LEU A 20 -2.41 -3.23 -6.44
C LEU A 20 -3.74 -3.38 -5.68
N VAL A 21 -3.98 -4.48 -4.99
CA VAL A 21 -5.22 -4.74 -4.21
C VAL A 21 -5.34 -3.81 -3.00
N ILE A 22 -4.24 -3.44 -2.36
CA ILE A 22 -4.23 -2.48 -1.24
C ILE A 22 -4.47 -1.04 -1.74
N VAL A 23 -4.26 -0.78 -3.04
CA VAL A 23 -4.26 0.56 -3.65
C VAL A 23 -5.38 0.74 -4.68
N ILE A 24 -6.30 -0.21 -4.88
CA ILE A 24 -7.33 -0.11 -5.90
C ILE A 24 -8.29 1.04 -5.65
N GLY A 25 -8.20 2.05 -6.48
CA GLY A 25 -9.24 3.02 -6.75
C GLY A 25 -8.82 4.35 -7.35
N GLY A 26 -9.02 4.60 -8.62
CA GLY A 26 -9.17 5.90 -9.28
C GLY A 26 -8.31 6.23 -10.50
N THR A 27 -8.88 6.82 -11.52
CA THR A 27 -8.44 6.94 -12.92
C THR A 27 -7.56 8.13 -13.31
N ALA A 28 -6.67 8.01 -14.27
CA ALA A 28 -6.47 8.82 -15.50
C ALA A 28 -5.17 8.46 -16.27
N VAL A 29 -5.22 8.65 -17.60
CA VAL A 29 -4.17 8.27 -18.56
C VAL A 29 -3.10 9.36 -18.65
N ALA A 30 -1.84 9.00 -18.41
CA ALA A 30 -0.69 9.76 -18.87
C ALA A 30 0.20 8.88 -19.76
N LEU A 31 0.56 9.41 -20.93
CA LEU A 31 1.49 8.75 -21.85
C LEU A 31 2.88 8.78 -21.22
N ALA A 32 3.41 7.62 -20.89
CA ALA A 32 4.81 7.47 -20.55
C ALA A 32 5.65 8.02 -21.71
N THR A 33 6.49 9.01 -21.46
CA THR A 33 7.47 9.49 -22.41
C THR A 33 8.45 8.35 -22.65
N SER A 34 8.32 7.73 -23.82
CA SER A 34 9.15 6.62 -24.25
C SER A 34 10.60 7.06 -24.33
N GLY A 35 11.43 6.58 -23.41
CA GLY A 35 12.87 6.52 -23.61
C GLY A 35 13.19 5.80 -24.92
N GLY A 36 14.25 6.16 -25.61
CA GLY A 36 14.67 5.56 -26.89
C GLY A 36 15.25 4.16 -26.78
N GLY A 37 14.99 3.42 -25.69
CA GLY A 37 15.50 2.08 -25.43
C GLY A 37 14.68 0.94 -26.07
N PRO A 38 15.06 -0.33 -25.81
CA PRO A 38 14.42 -1.49 -26.41
C PRO A 38 12.97 -1.64 -25.94
N LYS A 39 12.07 -1.97 -26.87
CA LYS A 39 10.67 -2.26 -26.56
C LYS A 39 10.28 -3.64 -27.05
N PRO A 40 9.51 -4.43 -26.29
CA PRO A 40 9.04 -5.71 -26.74
C PRO A 40 7.92 -5.53 -27.79
N PRO A 41 7.64 -6.57 -28.63
CA PRO A 41 6.51 -6.53 -29.54
C PRO A 41 5.19 -6.45 -28.77
N ALA A 42 4.22 -5.73 -29.32
CA ALA A 42 2.88 -5.66 -28.73
C ALA A 42 2.21 -7.04 -28.67
N LYS A 43 1.58 -7.36 -27.54
CA LYS A 43 0.79 -8.60 -27.34
C LYS A 43 -0.38 -8.37 -26.39
N PRO A 44 -1.43 -9.24 -26.42
CA PRO A 44 -2.51 -9.17 -25.45
C PRO A 44 -2.02 -9.30 -24.01
N LEU A 45 -2.70 -8.64 -23.05
CA LEU A 45 -2.30 -8.64 -21.64
C LEU A 45 -2.20 -10.05 -21.06
N ALA A 46 -3.20 -10.92 -21.34
CA ALA A 46 -3.19 -12.29 -20.84
C ALA A 46 -1.95 -13.08 -21.30
N ASN A 47 -1.50 -12.87 -22.55
CA ASN A 47 -0.28 -13.48 -23.07
C ASN A 47 0.97 -12.91 -22.41
N ALA A 48 1.04 -11.58 -22.24
CA ALA A 48 2.19 -10.95 -21.58
C ALA A 48 2.34 -11.40 -20.12
N VAL A 49 1.22 -11.55 -19.41
CA VAL A 49 1.20 -12.07 -18.03
C VAL A 49 1.56 -13.56 -18.01
N HIS A 50 1.02 -14.37 -18.93
CA HIS A 50 1.35 -15.80 -19.02
C HIS A 50 2.83 -16.01 -19.25
N ASP A 51 3.41 -15.32 -20.25
CA ASP A 51 4.84 -15.42 -20.56
C ASP A 51 5.71 -14.99 -19.37
N ALA A 52 5.32 -13.93 -18.65
CA ALA A 52 6.01 -13.49 -17.44
C ALA A 52 5.97 -14.54 -16.32
N LEU A 53 4.84 -15.24 -16.17
CA LEU A 53 4.67 -16.31 -15.17
C LEU A 53 5.40 -17.60 -15.55
N GLU A 54 5.57 -17.88 -16.84
CA GLU A 54 6.26 -19.05 -17.38
C GLU A 54 7.78 -18.85 -17.49
N ALA A 55 8.22 -17.58 -17.42
CA ALA A 55 9.63 -17.23 -17.56
C ALA A 55 10.51 -17.94 -16.50
N PRO A 56 11.73 -18.35 -16.88
CA PRO A 56 12.63 -18.99 -15.93
C PRO A 56 13.02 -18.04 -14.81
N SER A 57 13.21 -18.58 -13.60
CA SER A 57 13.71 -17.82 -12.47
C SER A 57 15.11 -17.29 -12.74
N VAL A 58 15.37 -16.06 -12.31
CA VAL A 58 16.71 -15.48 -12.38
C VAL A 58 17.57 -15.90 -11.18
N PRO A 59 18.91 -16.02 -11.32
CA PRO A 59 19.77 -16.41 -10.22
C PRO A 59 19.88 -15.36 -9.11
N GLY A 60 19.60 -14.10 -9.42
CA GLY A 60 19.58 -12.98 -8.50
C GLY A 60 19.14 -11.70 -9.19
N ILE A 61 18.92 -10.66 -8.41
CA ILE A 61 18.58 -9.32 -8.88
C ILE A 61 19.47 -8.33 -8.15
N SER A 62 20.10 -7.42 -8.90
CA SER A 62 20.72 -6.20 -8.36
C SER A 62 20.19 -5.03 -9.14
N ALA A 63 19.63 -4.04 -8.47
CA ALA A 63 19.08 -2.85 -9.13
C ALA A 63 19.50 -1.57 -8.40
N ASP A 64 19.88 -0.56 -9.18
CA ASP A 64 19.85 0.82 -8.72
C ASP A 64 18.39 1.30 -8.82
N ILE A 65 17.89 1.96 -7.80
CA ILE A 65 16.49 2.35 -7.70
C ILE A 65 16.34 3.83 -7.41
N HIS A 66 15.23 4.39 -7.86
CA HIS A 66 14.72 5.68 -7.45
C HIS A 66 13.35 5.50 -6.78
N PHE A 67 13.20 6.09 -5.59
CA PHE A 67 11.96 6.08 -4.83
C PHE A 67 11.43 7.50 -4.71
N THR A 68 10.23 7.73 -5.23
CA THR A 68 9.50 9.00 -5.12
C THR A 68 8.40 8.85 -4.09
N ASN A 69 8.33 9.77 -3.14
CA ASN A 69 7.22 9.87 -2.19
C ASN A 69 6.71 11.32 -2.13
N ASN A 70 5.56 11.55 -2.75
CA ASN A 70 4.79 12.78 -2.72
C ASN A 70 3.44 12.57 -2.01
N LEU A 71 3.35 11.58 -1.12
CA LEU A 71 2.10 11.23 -0.43
C LEU A 71 1.68 12.34 0.53
N ILE A 72 2.65 12.90 1.24
CA ILE A 72 2.46 14.00 2.19
C ILE A 72 3.35 15.15 1.73
N ASP A 73 2.87 16.37 1.83
CA ASP A 73 3.70 17.55 1.57
C ASP A 73 4.86 17.59 2.59
N ALA A 74 6.08 17.36 2.10
CA ALA A 74 7.28 17.30 2.92
C ALA A 74 7.53 18.60 3.73
N SER A 75 6.95 19.74 3.31
CA SER A 75 7.02 21.00 4.04
C SER A 75 6.25 20.97 5.37
N SER A 76 5.34 20.03 5.55
CA SER A 76 4.52 19.85 6.76
C SER A 76 5.12 18.84 7.75
N LEU A 77 6.22 18.18 7.41
CA LEU A 77 6.88 17.18 8.25
C LEU A 77 8.21 17.74 8.79
N GLU A 78 8.41 17.69 10.10
CA GLU A 78 9.71 17.92 10.73
C GLU A 78 10.56 16.66 10.57
N GLY A 79 11.48 16.65 9.59
CA GLY A 79 12.43 15.54 9.38
C GLY A 79 12.75 15.30 7.91
N LYS A 80 13.90 14.66 7.66
CA LYS A 80 14.38 14.28 6.33
C LYS A 80 14.56 12.77 6.26
N ASP A 81 13.48 12.03 6.56
CA ASP A 81 13.45 10.57 6.44
C ASP A 81 13.42 10.19 4.95
N PRO A 82 14.34 9.33 4.47
CA PRO A 82 14.36 8.84 3.09
C PRO A 82 13.04 8.23 2.62
N ILE A 83 12.32 7.58 3.54
CA ILE A 83 11.03 6.96 3.22
C ILE A 83 9.95 8.02 3.01
N LEU A 84 10.01 9.13 3.74
CA LEU A 84 9.02 10.21 3.68
C LEU A 84 9.32 11.24 2.59
N ALA A 85 10.59 11.48 2.27
CA ALA A 85 11.01 12.53 1.33
C ALA A 85 11.28 12.03 -0.09
N GLY A 86 11.35 10.70 -0.28
CA GLY A 86 11.91 10.09 -1.49
C GLY A 86 13.42 9.90 -1.41
N ALA A 87 13.95 8.96 -2.17
CA ALA A 87 15.32 8.51 -2.05
C ALA A 87 15.85 7.89 -3.35
N THR A 88 17.16 7.84 -3.49
CA THR A 88 17.83 6.89 -4.35
C THR A 88 18.33 5.70 -3.53
N GLY A 89 18.61 4.58 -4.17
CA GLY A 89 19.08 3.43 -3.43
C GLY A 89 19.45 2.23 -4.30
N ARG A 90 19.60 1.12 -3.61
CA ARG A 90 19.92 -0.18 -4.22
C ARG A 90 19.03 -1.28 -3.66
N LEU A 91 18.67 -2.18 -4.54
CA LEU A 91 17.93 -3.39 -4.21
C LEU A 91 18.72 -4.61 -4.64
N TRP A 92 18.82 -5.60 -3.74
CA TRP A 92 19.34 -6.92 -4.07
C TRP A 92 18.32 -7.97 -3.64
N ALA A 93 18.16 -8.98 -4.49
CA ALA A 93 17.34 -10.13 -4.15
C ALA A 93 18.01 -11.42 -4.61
N SER A 94 17.85 -12.48 -3.81
CA SER A 94 18.35 -13.82 -4.13
C SER A 94 17.29 -14.85 -3.80
N PRO A 95 17.01 -15.82 -4.69
CA PRO A 95 16.14 -16.95 -4.40
C PRO A 95 16.80 -17.97 -3.45
N SER A 96 18.11 -17.89 -3.25
CA SER A 96 18.89 -18.81 -2.41
C SER A 96 18.52 -18.68 -0.94
N GLY A 97 18.66 -19.76 -0.17
CA GLY A 97 18.53 -19.73 1.29
C GLY A 97 17.13 -19.39 1.82
N GLY A 98 16.08 -19.66 1.05
CA GLY A 98 14.70 -19.34 1.48
C GLY A 98 14.19 -17.99 0.99
N GLY A 99 14.98 -17.31 0.15
CA GLY A 99 14.71 -15.98 -0.39
C GLY A 99 15.25 -14.88 0.52
N LYS A 100 16.09 -14.04 -0.06
CA LYS A 100 16.68 -12.88 0.60
C LYS A 100 16.36 -11.62 -0.20
N LEU A 101 16.07 -10.52 0.48
CA LEU A 101 15.93 -9.21 -0.11
C LEU A 101 16.64 -8.20 0.78
N ARG A 102 17.45 -7.35 0.19
CA ARG A 102 18.01 -6.16 0.82
C ARG A 102 17.65 -4.94 0.00
N LEU A 103 17.18 -3.90 0.67
CA LEU A 103 16.91 -2.59 0.12
C LEU A 103 17.69 -1.57 0.93
N GLU A 104 18.46 -0.74 0.27
CA GLU A 104 19.11 0.45 0.85
C GLU A 104 18.49 1.69 0.22
N LEU A 105 18.08 2.64 1.04
CA LEU A 105 17.58 3.94 0.63
C LEU A 105 18.44 5.04 1.23
N GLN A 106 18.84 5.99 0.41
CA GLN A 106 19.62 7.16 0.78
C GLN A 106 18.82 8.42 0.46
N ALA A 107 18.54 9.23 1.47
CA ALA A 107 17.91 10.51 1.24
C ALA A 107 18.86 11.45 0.49
N GLU A 108 18.38 12.10 -0.56
CA GLU A 108 19.19 12.98 -1.42
C GLU A 108 19.80 14.16 -0.64
N GLU A 109 19.12 14.67 0.39
CA GLU A 109 19.54 15.87 1.10
C GLU A 109 20.18 15.67 2.49
N SER A 110 19.89 14.57 3.19
CA SER A 110 20.29 14.39 4.59
C SER A 110 21.44 13.43 4.82
N GLY A 111 21.74 12.55 3.85
CA GLY A 111 22.74 11.49 4.01
C GLY A 111 22.34 10.42 5.03
N ASN A 112 21.10 10.42 5.48
CA ASN A 112 20.56 9.38 6.34
C ASN A 112 20.17 8.18 5.50
N ASP A 113 20.61 6.99 5.93
CA ASP A 113 20.38 5.75 5.23
C ASP A 113 19.30 4.95 5.97
N SER A 114 18.35 4.41 5.23
CA SER A 114 17.42 3.40 5.74
C SER A 114 17.64 2.09 5.02
N GLN A 115 17.56 0.98 5.73
CA GLN A 115 17.81 -0.34 5.17
C GLN A 115 16.68 -1.29 5.54
N VAL A 116 16.27 -2.11 4.60
CA VAL A 116 15.34 -3.22 4.80
C VAL A 116 16.05 -4.50 4.44
N LEU A 117 16.05 -5.46 5.36
CA LEU A 117 16.53 -6.82 5.13
C LEU A 117 15.37 -7.79 5.36
N ILE A 118 15.19 -8.71 4.43
CA ILE A 118 14.25 -9.81 4.56
C ILE A 118 14.99 -11.12 4.29
N GLU A 119 14.94 -12.05 5.23
CA GLU A 119 15.48 -13.40 5.09
C GLU A 119 14.40 -14.42 5.49
N GLY A 120 13.88 -15.13 4.52
CA GLY A 120 12.76 -16.03 4.74
C GLY A 120 11.52 -15.30 5.26
N HIS A 121 11.11 -15.51 6.49
CA HIS A 121 9.98 -14.84 7.15
C HIS A 121 10.41 -13.70 8.07
N HIS A 122 11.67 -13.59 8.39
CA HIS A 122 12.18 -12.53 9.25
C HIS A 122 12.42 -11.26 8.44
N PHE A 123 11.95 -10.11 8.95
CA PHE A 123 12.28 -8.81 8.40
C PHE A 123 12.99 -7.95 9.45
N GLN A 124 13.84 -7.06 8.97
CA GLN A 124 14.50 -6.05 9.76
C GLN A 124 14.54 -4.76 8.97
N VAL A 125 14.11 -3.66 9.59
CA VAL A 125 14.16 -2.31 9.02
C VAL A 125 15.01 -1.45 9.93
N TYR A 126 16.12 -0.95 9.43
CA TYR A 126 16.94 0.04 10.12
C TYR A 126 16.59 1.42 9.61
N ASP A 127 16.17 2.29 10.51
CA ASP A 127 15.99 3.72 10.28
C ASP A 127 17.19 4.49 10.81
N GLY A 128 18.02 5.00 9.89
CA GLY A 128 19.22 5.76 10.24
C GLY A 128 18.94 7.16 10.83
N THR A 129 17.70 7.68 10.67
CA THR A 129 17.30 8.97 11.24
C THR A 129 17.05 8.87 12.73
N SER A 130 16.36 7.83 13.17
CA SER A 130 16.04 7.56 14.57
C SER A 130 17.01 6.58 15.24
N GLU A 131 18.00 6.07 14.51
CA GLU A 131 18.91 5.00 14.95
C GLU A 131 18.16 3.80 15.55
N THR A 132 17.03 3.45 14.94
CA THR A 132 16.12 2.42 15.43
C THR A 132 16.04 1.24 14.45
N VAL A 133 16.07 0.04 14.98
CA VAL A 133 15.82 -1.22 14.24
C VAL A 133 14.42 -1.70 14.59
N TYR A 134 13.60 -1.86 13.59
CA TYR A 134 12.31 -2.53 13.69
C TYR A 134 12.47 -3.94 13.13
N GLU A 135 12.16 -4.96 13.91
CA GLU A 135 12.26 -6.34 13.46
C GLU A 135 11.00 -7.14 13.79
N GLY A 136 10.76 -8.20 13.04
CA GLY A 136 9.58 -9.02 13.25
C GLY A 136 9.47 -10.17 12.26
N MET A 137 8.34 -10.86 12.34
CA MET A 137 8.01 -11.97 11.45
C MET A 137 6.90 -11.57 10.49
N LEU A 138 7.11 -11.83 9.22
CA LEU A 138 6.05 -11.70 8.22
C LEU A 138 5.07 -12.88 8.36
N PRO A 139 3.76 -12.65 8.20
CA PRO A 139 2.77 -13.71 8.28
C PRO A 139 3.09 -14.88 7.34
N GLU A 140 2.89 -16.10 7.81
CA GLU A 140 2.91 -17.26 6.92
C GLU A 140 1.70 -17.20 5.98
N GLU A 141 1.96 -17.16 4.68
CA GLU A 141 0.88 -17.38 3.72
C GLU A 141 0.39 -18.83 3.91
N LYS A 142 -0.87 -18.98 4.27
CA LYS A 142 -1.52 -20.27 4.15
C LYS A 142 -1.49 -20.64 2.68
N ASP A 143 -0.78 -21.72 2.35
CA ASP A 143 -0.87 -22.34 1.03
C ASP A 143 -2.35 -22.74 0.82
N GLU A 144 -3.17 -21.84 0.28
CA GLU A 144 -4.39 -22.31 -0.37
C GLU A 144 -3.90 -23.26 -1.46
N ALA A 145 -4.30 -24.52 -1.34
CA ALA A 145 -3.93 -25.57 -2.27
C ALA A 145 -4.47 -25.22 -3.66
N GLY A 146 -3.78 -24.31 -4.34
CA GLY A 146 -4.05 -23.87 -5.69
C GLY A 146 -3.31 -24.77 -6.66
N GLU A 147 -3.94 -25.01 -7.81
CA GLU A 147 -3.46 -25.83 -8.91
C GLU A 147 -1.95 -25.68 -9.15
N GLU A 148 -1.23 -26.80 -9.16
CA GLU A 148 0.18 -26.84 -9.53
C GLU A 148 0.34 -26.44 -11.00
N GLY A 149 1.11 -25.39 -11.28
CA GLY A 149 1.48 -24.96 -12.63
C GLY A 149 1.11 -23.50 -12.96
N VAL A 150 1.62 -22.97 -14.09
CA VAL A 150 1.27 -21.64 -14.61
C VAL A 150 -0.17 -21.65 -15.10
N PRO A 151 -1.04 -20.70 -14.73
CA PRO A 151 -2.40 -20.63 -15.27
C PRO A 151 -2.39 -20.46 -16.78
N SER A 152 -3.33 -21.11 -17.48
CA SER A 152 -3.46 -20.92 -18.92
C SER A 152 -3.85 -19.49 -19.28
N VAL A 153 -3.58 -19.09 -20.54
CA VAL A 153 -3.95 -17.76 -21.06
C VAL A 153 -5.45 -17.50 -20.89
N GLU A 154 -6.30 -18.51 -21.10
CA GLU A 154 -7.76 -18.40 -20.97
C GLU A 154 -8.17 -18.14 -19.51
N LYS A 155 -7.50 -18.79 -18.54
CA LYS A 155 -7.76 -18.57 -17.11
C LYS A 155 -7.35 -17.15 -16.71
N ILE A 156 -6.17 -16.68 -17.16
CA ILE A 156 -5.71 -15.32 -16.95
C ILE A 156 -6.67 -14.32 -17.57
N GLN A 157 -7.14 -14.56 -18.81
CA GLN A 157 -8.10 -13.68 -19.47
C GLN A 157 -9.43 -13.61 -18.67
N GLY A 158 -9.89 -14.73 -18.14
CA GLY A 158 -11.08 -14.77 -17.27
C GLY A 158 -10.94 -13.92 -16.01
N GLU A 159 -9.76 -13.90 -15.38
CA GLU A 159 -9.47 -13.02 -14.26
C GLU A 159 -9.41 -11.54 -14.67
N ILE A 160 -8.77 -11.24 -15.80
CA ILE A 160 -8.74 -9.89 -16.38
C ILE A 160 -10.15 -9.39 -16.65
N ASP A 161 -11.01 -10.21 -17.25
CA ASP A 161 -12.40 -9.85 -17.55
C ASP A 161 -13.24 -9.65 -16.27
N ARG A 162 -12.93 -10.38 -15.21
CA ARG A 162 -13.56 -10.22 -13.90
C ARG A 162 -13.13 -8.91 -13.23
N LEU A 163 -11.83 -8.61 -13.22
CA LEU A 163 -11.29 -7.36 -12.72
C LEU A 163 -11.79 -6.16 -13.52
N GLY A 164 -11.90 -6.30 -14.86
CA GLY A 164 -12.39 -5.26 -15.76
C GLY A 164 -13.82 -4.79 -15.51
N LYS A 165 -14.58 -5.44 -14.62
CA LYS A 165 -15.89 -4.95 -14.15
C LYS A 165 -15.77 -3.80 -13.14
N HIS A 166 -14.62 -3.66 -12.49
CA HIS A 166 -14.36 -2.70 -11.42
C HIS A 166 -13.15 -1.83 -11.69
N VAL A 167 -12.27 -2.26 -12.59
CA VAL A 167 -10.98 -1.63 -12.89
C VAL A 167 -10.79 -1.54 -14.40
N GLU A 168 -10.45 -0.36 -14.90
CA GLU A 168 -10.03 -0.16 -16.29
C GLU A 168 -8.57 -0.56 -16.43
N LEU A 169 -8.27 -1.51 -17.32
CA LEU A 169 -6.93 -2.00 -17.58
C LEU A 169 -6.48 -1.57 -18.98
N SER A 170 -5.26 -1.06 -19.09
CA SER A 170 -4.72 -0.55 -20.37
C SER A 170 -4.29 -1.63 -21.37
N GLY A 171 -4.26 -2.89 -20.96
CA GLY A 171 -3.51 -3.91 -21.71
C GLY A 171 -2.00 -3.85 -21.40
N ALA A 172 -1.21 -4.69 -22.08
CA ALA A 172 0.25 -4.70 -21.95
C ALA A 172 0.87 -3.67 -22.90
N ILE A 173 1.32 -2.54 -22.39
CA ILE A 173 1.93 -1.45 -23.18
C ILE A 173 3.42 -1.71 -23.31
N PRO A 174 3.96 -1.87 -24.53
CA PRO A 174 5.41 -1.99 -24.73
C PRO A 174 6.15 -0.74 -24.28
N SER A 175 7.10 -0.89 -23.36
CA SER A 175 7.87 0.20 -22.75
C SER A 175 9.35 -0.16 -22.63
N ASP A 176 10.15 0.78 -22.19
CA ASP A 176 11.52 0.60 -21.74
C ASP A 176 11.62 1.05 -20.29
N VAL A 177 12.23 0.23 -19.44
CA VAL A 177 12.55 0.58 -18.05
C VAL A 177 13.95 0.12 -17.74
N ALA A 178 14.79 0.98 -17.23
CA ALA A 178 16.19 0.69 -16.92
C ALA A 178 16.98 0.08 -18.11
N GLY A 179 16.66 0.48 -19.36
CA GLY A 179 17.26 -0.08 -20.57
C GLY A 179 16.83 -1.52 -20.88
N LYS A 180 15.76 -2.02 -20.27
CA LYS A 180 15.16 -3.33 -20.51
C LYS A 180 13.85 -3.20 -21.27
N ALA A 181 13.63 -4.08 -22.25
CA ALA A 181 12.33 -4.21 -22.89
C ALA A 181 11.28 -4.65 -21.84
N ALA A 182 10.26 -3.86 -21.64
CA ALA A 182 9.29 -4.06 -20.58
C ALA A 182 7.84 -3.94 -21.09
N TYR A 183 6.92 -4.55 -20.37
CA TYR A 183 5.48 -4.26 -20.51
C TYR A 183 5.03 -3.45 -19.32
N THR A 184 4.26 -2.40 -19.56
CA THR A 184 3.60 -1.59 -18.54
C THR A 184 2.10 -1.87 -18.56
N LEU A 185 1.53 -2.18 -17.41
CA LEU A 185 0.10 -2.25 -17.15
C LEU A 185 -0.30 -1.02 -16.35
N GLN A 186 -1.35 -0.35 -16.80
CA GLN A 186 -2.05 0.67 -16.04
C GLN A 186 -3.39 0.12 -15.58
N ALA A 187 -3.70 0.34 -14.33
CA ALA A 187 -4.96 -0.07 -13.71
C ALA A 187 -5.61 1.15 -13.05
N ALA A 188 -6.85 1.40 -13.38
CA ALA A 188 -7.61 2.55 -12.93
C ALA A 188 -9.02 2.12 -12.53
N PRO A 189 -9.67 2.67 -11.48
CA PRO A 189 -11.05 2.31 -11.14
C PRO A 189 -12.00 2.77 -12.22
N SER A 190 -12.98 1.92 -12.50
CA SER A 190 -14.03 2.22 -13.47
C SER A 190 -15.05 3.24 -12.96
N HIS A 191 -15.13 3.49 -11.65
CA HIS A 191 -16.18 4.31 -11.02
C HIS A 191 -15.65 4.96 -9.74
N ASP A 192 -16.11 6.21 -9.54
CA ASP A 192 -16.14 6.91 -8.26
C ASP A 192 -14.84 7.49 -7.72
N GLY A 193 -14.61 8.69 -8.10
CA GLY A 193 -14.27 9.89 -7.39
C GLY A 193 -13.44 9.85 -6.12
N GLY A 194 -12.55 8.89 -5.95
CA GLY A 194 -11.52 8.97 -4.92
C GLY A 194 -10.31 9.79 -5.42
N LEU A 195 -9.42 10.13 -4.50
CA LEU A 195 -8.16 10.81 -4.84
C LEU A 195 -7.15 9.90 -5.54
N LEU A 196 -7.32 8.60 -5.49
CA LEU A 196 -6.46 7.68 -6.20
C LEU A 196 -6.77 7.70 -7.71
N GLY A 197 -5.78 8.01 -8.54
CA GLY A 197 -5.89 8.17 -9.98
C GLY A 197 -5.66 6.89 -10.78
N ARG A 198 -4.53 6.25 -10.62
CA ARG A 198 -4.17 4.98 -11.25
C ARG A 198 -2.96 4.35 -10.57
N VAL A 199 -2.77 3.09 -10.86
CA VAL A 199 -1.56 2.34 -10.54
C VAL A 199 -0.90 1.88 -11.83
N GLU A 200 0.42 1.93 -11.89
CA GLU A 200 1.21 1.39 -12.98
C GLU A 200 2.17 0.34 -12.45
N VAL A 201 2.32 -0.76 -13.18
CA VAL A 201 3.34 -1.76 -12.93
C VAL A 201 4.01 -2.08 -14.25
N ALA A 202 5.34 -2.02 -14.28
CA ALA A 202 6.12 -2.45 -15.42
C ALA A 202 7.00 -3.64 -15.03
N TRP A 203 7.13 -4.61 -15.95
CA TRP A 203 7.96 -5.80 -15.76
C TRP A 203 8.82 -6.09 -17.00
N ASP A 204 9.97 -6.68 -16.78
CA ASP A 204 10.87 -7.13 -17.84
C ASP A 204 10.18 -8.18 -18.71
N ALA A 205 10.18 -7.96 -20.03
CA ALA A 205 9.48 -8.81 -21.00
C ALA A 205 10.09 -10.21 -21.15
N ALA A 206 11.35 -10.42 -20.73
CA ALA A 206 12.07 -11.68 -20.89
C ALA A 206 11.96 -12.58 -19.66
N ASN A 207 11.85 -12.01 -18.46
CA ASN A 207 11.89 -12.77 -17.20
C ASN A 207 10.73 -12.42 -16.22
N GLY A 208 9.89 -11.44 -16.57
CA GLY A 208 8.74 -11.03 -15.80
C GLY A 208 9.05 -10.29 -14.48
N ILE A 209 10.31 -9.97 -14.22
CA ILE A 209 10.71 -9.26 -12.98
C ILE A 209 10.13 -7.84 -13.00
N PRO A 210 9.43 -7.40 -11.92
CA PRO A 210 8.99 -6.03 -11.80
C PRO A 210 10.16 -5.05 -11.81
N LEU A 211 10.05 -4.01 -12.62
CA LEU A 211 11.07 -2.97 -12.78
C LEU A 211 10.57 -1.60 -12.28
N ARG A 212 9.26 -1.39 -12.27
CA ARG A 212 8.64 -0.15 -11.85
C ARG A 212 7.26 -0.41 -11.27
N ALA A 213 6.94 0.27 -10.17
CA ALA A 213 5.59 0.37 -9.61
C ALA A 213 5.33 1.83 -9.26
N ALA A 214 4.19 2.37 -9.68
CA ALA A 214 3.84 3.76 -9.42
C ALA A 214 2.36 3.91 -9.11
N VAL A 215 2.04 4.86 -8.23
CA VAL A 215 0.70 5.25 -7.81
C VAL A 215 0.50 6.72 -8.11
N TYR A 216 -0.61 7.05 -8.70
CA TYR A 216 -0.96 8.42 -9.09
C TYR A 216 -2.25 8.87 -8.38
N SER A 217 -2.28 10.11 -7.99
CA SER A 217 -3.51 10.78 -7.60
C SER A 217 -4.38 11.09 -8.83
N SER A 218 -5.69 11.19 -8.66
CA SER A 218 -6.62 11.68 -9.68
C SER A 218 -6.38 13.14 -10.05
N GLU A 219 -5.67 13.88 -9.20
CA GLU A 219 -5.39 15.30 -9.36
C GLU A 219 -4.00 15.59 -9.95
N SER A 220 -3.16 14.56 -10.12
CA SER A 220 -1.77 14.73 -10.58
C SER A 220 -1.40 13.78 -11.71
N SER A 221 -0.67 14.29 -12.69
CA SER A 221 -0.02 13.49 -13.73
C SER A 221 1.31 12.90 -13.29
N SER A 222 1.92 13.42 -12.22
CA SER A 222 3.13 12.88 -11.61
C SER A 222 2.80 11.82 -10.58
N PRO A 223 3.64 10.80 -10.39
CA PRO A 223 3.40 9.78 -9.38
C PRO A 223 3.42 10.38 -7.97
N VAL A 224 2.52 9.89 -7.14
CA VAL A 224 2.49 10.17 -5.70
C VAL A 224 3.46 9.27 -4.96
N LEU A 225 3.49 8.00 -5.35
CA LEU A 225 4.45 7.01 -4.92
C LEU A 225 5.03 6.32 -6.15
N GLU A 226 6.33 6.14 -6.21
CA GLU A 226 6.98 5.41 -7.29
C GLU A 226 8.23 4.72 -6.78
N LEU A 227 8.41 3.48 -7.17
CA LEU A 227 9.66 2.74 -7.06
C LEU A 227 10.05 2.29 -8.46
N GLU A 228 11.14 2.80 -8.98
CA GLU A 228 11.62 2.51 -10.32
C GLU A 228 13.09 2.04 -10.30
N ALA A 229 13.36 0.97 -11.01
CA ALA A 229 14.74 0.59 -11.31
C ALA A 229 15.32 1.56 -12.37
N THR A 230 16.47 2.15 -12.08
CA THR A 230 17.23 2.98 -13.01
C THR A 230 18.35 2.21 -13.69
N GLY A 231 18.79 1.10 -13.08
CA GLY A 231 19.70 0.11 -13.63
C GLY A 231 19.40 -1.26 -13.04
N VAL A 232 19.53 -2.35 -13.82
CA VAL A 232 19.23 -3.70 -13.32
C VAL A 232 20.14 -4.76 -13.93
N SER A 233 20.59 -5.69 -13.08
CA SER A 233 21.28 -6.93 -13.44
C SER A 233 20.51 -8.13 -12.86
N PHE A 234 20.50 -9.23 -13.61
CA PHE A 234 19.86 -10.49 -13.21
C PHE A 234 20.87 -11.59 -12.89
N GLU A 235 22.10 -11.23 -12.58
CA GLU A 235 23.16 -12.15 -12.18
C GLU A 235 23.02 -12.57 -10.71
N ALA A 236 23.73 -13.65 -10.34
CA ALA A 236 23.75 -14.12 -8.95
C ALA A 236 24.31 -13.05 -8.01
N VAL A 237 23.62 -12.86 -6.87
CA VAL A 237 24.05 -11.95 -5.82
C VAL A 237 24.82 -12.73 -4.76
N PRO A 238 26.04 -12.30 -4.37
CA PRO A 238 26.79 -12.93 -3.30
C PRO A 238 26.05 -12.87 -1.95
N ASP A 239 26.10 -13.94 -1.16
CA ASP A 239 25.46 -13.99 0.16
C ASP A 239 25.94 -12.90 1.11
N SER A 240 27.22 -12.50 1.01
CA SER A 240 27.79 -11.41 1.82
C SER A 240 27.08 -10.06 1.66
N VAL A 241 26.32 -9.85 0.58
CA VAL A 241 25.50 -8.65 0.40
C VAL A 241 24.37 -8.58 1.45
N PHE A 242 23.89 -9.73 1.93
CA PHE A 242 22.79 -9.82 2.89
C PHE A 242 23.28 -9.89 4.34
N GLU A 243 24.60 -10.00 4.55
CA GLU A 243 25.22 -10.02 5.88
C GLU A 243 25.42 -8.60 6.39
N ILE A 244 24.35 -7.97 6.89
CA ILE A 244 24.40 -6.63 7.50
C ILE A 244 24.08 -6.73 8.98
N SER A 245 24.74 -5.88 9.76
CA SER A 245 24.44 -5.71 11.18
C SER A 245 24.20 -4.23 11.44
N PRO A 246 23.08 -3.86 12.03
CA PRO A 246 22.85 -2.49 12.50
C PRO A 246 23.91 -2.08 13.52
N PRO A 247 24.11 -0.77 13.79
CA PRO A 247 24.96 -0.30 14.86
C PRO A 247 24.60 -0.97 16.20
N ALA A 248 25.62 -1.31 16.99
CA ALA A 248 25.41 -2.02 18.26
C ALA A 248 24.59 -1.22 19.29
N GLU A 249 24.59 0.08 19.18
CA GLU A 249 23.83 1.04 20.00
C GLU A 249 22.42 1.34 19.50
N ALA A 250 22.02 0.82 18.34
CA ALA A 250 20.70 1.06 17.79
C ALA A 250 19.60 0.52 18.72
N LYS A 251 18.52 1.29 18.86
CA LYS A 251 17.34 0.87 19.61
C LYS A 251 16.62 -0.22 18.82
N VAL A 252 16.33 -1.35 19.44
CA VAL A 252 15.55 -2.44 18.81
C VAL A 252 14.10 -2.37 19.26
N VAL A 253 13.17 -2.41 18.29
CA VAL A 253 11.72 -2.49 18.49
C VAL A 253 11.22 -3.76 17.81
N ASP A 254 10.76 -4.72 18.61
CA ASP A 254 10.14 -5.95 18.10
C ASP A 254 8.68 -5.68 17.73
N LEU A 255 8.35 -5.90 16.45
CA LEU A 255 7.00 -5.79 15.89
C LEU A 255 6.37 -7.18 15.79
N SER A 256 6.22 -7.86 16.91
CA SER A 256 5.57 -9.18 16.97
C SER A 256 4.10 -9.10 16.52
N PRO A 257 3.58 -10.11 15.79
CA PRO A 257 2.21 -10.08 15.25
C PRO A 257 1.09 -9.94 16.30
N GLU A 258 1.39 -10.15 17.58
CA GLU A 258 0.40 -10.03 18.66
C GLU A 258 -0.04 -8.58 18.93
N GLU A 259 0.74 -7.56 18.52
CA GLU A 259 0.42 -6.15 18.76
C GLU A 259 -0.26 -5.46 17.58
N VAL A 260 -0.20 -6.04 16.38
CA VAL A 260 -0.90 -5.50 15.20
C VAL A 260 -2.25 -6.18 15.02
N LYS A 261 -3.14 -6.03 15.98
CA LYS A 261 -4.56 -6.36 15.79
C LYS A 261 -5.21 -5.22 15.03
N GLY A 262 -5.10 -5.26 13.71
CA GLY A 262 -5.94 -4.41 12.86
C GLY A 262 -7.43 -4.71 13.10
N PRO A 263 -8.35 -3.82 12.76
CA PRO A 263 -9.79 -4.00 12.94
C PRO A 263 -10.31 -5.09 11.99
N HIS A 264 -10.07 -6.34 12.35
CA HIS A 264 -10.69 -7.49 11.66
C HIS A 264 -12.06 -7.72 12.26
N GLY A 265 -13.08 -7.13 11.65
CA GLY A 265 -14.46 -7.40 12.04
C GLY A 265 -14.77 -8.89 11.85
N ASP A 266 -15.19 -9.55 12.93
CA ASP A 266 -15.81 -10.88 12.82
C ASP A 266 -17.12 -10.72 12.05
N PRO A 267 -17.29 -11.37 10.88
CA PRO A 267 -18.50 -11.26 10.07
C PRO A 267 -19.78 -11.76 10.80
N THR A 268 -19.63 -12.41 11.94
CA THR A 268 -20.75 -12.85 12.77
C THR A 268 -21.23 -11.78 13.77
N LYS A 269 -20.51 -10.65 13.92
CA LYS A 269 -20.90 -9.53 14.82
C LYS A 269 -22.05 -8.73 14.23
N ALA A 270 -22.70 -7.92 15.10
CA ALA A 270 -23.92 -7.18 14.80
C ALA A 270 -23.83 -6.35 13.51
N LEU A 271 -24.87 -6.45 12.68
CA LEU A 271 -25.05 -5.70 11.44
C LEU A 271 -26.30 -4.81 11.52
N GLY A 272 -26.17 -3.59 10.99
CA GLY A 272 -27.22 -2.57 10.98
C GLY A 272 -27.24 -1.72 12.26
N ALA A 273 -27.67 -0.46 12.14
CA ALA A 273 -27.55 0.56 13.19
C ALA A 273 -28.21 0.15 14.52
N ALA A 274 -29.38 -0.50 14.48
CA ALA A 274 -30.07 -0.93 15.71
C ALA A 274 -29.32 -2.04 16.47
N ALA A 275 -28.76 -3.02 15.72
CA ALA A 275 -28.03 -4.13 16.34
C ALA A 275 -26.65 -3.66 16.85
N VAL A 276 -25.97 -2.80 16.10
CA VAL A 276 -24.69 -2.23 16.52
C VAL A 276 -24.87 -1.30 17.71
N GLY A 277 -25.90 -0.42 17.72
CA GLY A 277 -26.20 0.45 18.84
C GLY A 277 -26.55 -0.30 20.15
N ALA A 278 -27.04 -1.55 20.02
CA ALA A 278 -27.27 -2.42 21.21
C ALA A 278 -25.98 -3.17 21.64
N ALA A 279 -24.97 -3.26 20.78
CA ALA A 279 -23.74 -4.00 21.03
C ALA A 279 -22.60 -3.11 21.58
N VAL A 280 -22.67 -1.80 21.36
CA VAL A 280 -21.69 -0.82 21.86
C VAL A 280 -22.20 -0.16 23.15
N ASP A 281 -21.29 0.34 23.97
CA ASP A 281 -21.59 0.98 25.27
C ASP A 281 -21.47 2.51 25.23
N PHE A 282 -21.65 3.08 24.02
CA PHE A 282 -21.66 4.52 23.75
C PHE A 282 -22.80 4.88 22.78
N PRO A 283 -23.22 6.16 22.70
CA PRO A 283 -24.21 6.61 21.73
C PRO A 283 -23.65 6.48 20.28
N LEU A 284 -24.26 5.60 19.48
CA LEU A 284 -23.86 5.40 18.07
C LEU A 284 -24.33 6.57 17.22
N ALA A 285 -23.42 7.23 16.50
CA ALA A 285 -23.71 8.25 15.50
C ALA A 285 -23.73 7.63 14.10
N ALA A 286 -24.91 7.20 13.64
CA ALA A 286 -25.08 6.58 12.32
C ALA A 286 -26.17 7.29 11.49
N PRO A 287 -25.98 8.58 11.10
CA PRO A 287 -26.95 9.29 10.29
C PRO A 287 -27.18 8.62 8.93
N GLN A 288 -28.41 8.75 8.38
CA GLN A 288 -28.77 8.14 7.08
C GLN A 288 -27.96 8.69 5.89
N SER A 289 -27.35 9.86 6.06
CA SER A 289 -26.42 10.45 5.10
C SER A 289 -25.37 11.29 5.83
N LEU A 290 -24.16 11.31 5.32
CA LEU A 290 -23.03 12.06 5.87
C LEU A 290 -22.25 12.72 4.73
N ALA A 291 -21.96 14.02 4.84
CA ALA A 291 -21.32 14.80 3.79
C ALA A 291 -21.95 14.63 2.39
N GLY A 292 -23.28 14.45 2.31
CA GLY A 292 -24.02 14.21 1.07
C GLY A 292 -23.98 12.76 0.56
N LEU A 293 -23.25 11.86 1.22
CA LEU A 293 -23.18 10.44 0.90
C LEU A 293 -24.23 9.65 1.68
N PRO A 294 -24.98 8.73 1.04
CA PRO A 294 -25.92 7.87 1.74
C PRO A 294 -25.15 6.83 2.59
N GLN A 295 -25.74 6.47 3.75
CA GLN A 295 -25.23 5.37 4.58
C GLN A 295 -25.25 4.05 3.77
N ALA A 296 -24.14 3.32 3.74
CA ALA A 296 -24.00 2.07 3.02
C ALA A 296 -24.06 0.86 3.96
N GLU A 297 -23.28 0.87 5.04
CA GLU A 297 -23.21 -0.24 5.99
C GLU A 297 -22.96 0.27 7.40
N VAL A 298 -23.51 -0.43 8.39
CA VAL A 298 -23.20 -0.26 9.82
C VAL A 298 -22.89 -1.63 10.38
N ARG A 299 -21.71 -1.82 10.98
CA ARG A 299 -21.31 -3.09 11.59
C ARG A 299 -20.47 -2.88 12.84
N ALA A 300 -20.59 -3.83 13.78
CA ALA A 300 -19.67 -3.88 14.91
C ALA A 300 -18.32 -4.46 14.47
N ILE A 301 -17.25 -3.89 14.99
CA ILE A 301 -15.87 -4.34 14.83
C ILE A 301 -15.21 -4.43 16.20
N GLU A 302 -14.03 -5.03 16.26
CA GLU A 302 -13.18 -5.02 17.45
C GLU A 302 -11.97 -4.13 17.18
N VAL A 303 -11.73 -3.19 18.09
CA VAL A 303 -10.56 -2.30 18.06
C VAL A 303 -9.97 -2.34 19.46
N ASP A 304 -8.70 -2.72 19.59
CA ASP A 304 -7.96 -2.82 20.86
C ASP A 304 -8.69 -3.61 21.95
N GLY A 305 -9.38 -4.70 21.54
CA GLY A 305 -10.15 -5.56 22.45
C GLY A 305 -11.50 -5.00 22.89
N GLN A 306 -11.90 -3.82 22.40
CA GLN A 306 -13.20 -3.20 22.67
C GLN A 306 -14.12 -3.28 21.44
N THR A 307 -15.43 -3.37 21.70
CA THR A 307 -16.41 -3.29 20.60
C THR A 307 -16.55 -1.85 20.13
N ALA A 308 -16.26 -1.63 18.85
CA ALA A 308 -16.41 -0.37 18.15
C ALA A 308 -17.43 -0.50 17.03
N ALA A 309 -17.88 0.62 16.48
CA ALA A 309 -18.76 0.66 15.32
C ALA A 309 -17.98 1.12 14.09
N LEU A 310 -18.23 0.48 12.95
CA LEU A 310 -17.80 0.94 11.63
C LEU A 310 -19.04 1.32 10.83
N VAL A 311 -19.13 2.58 10.43
CA VAL A 311 -20.19 3.11 9.59
C VAL A 311 -19.59 3.58 8.28
N THR A 312 -20.09 3.08 7.15
CA THR A 312 -19.60 3.50 5.83
C THR A 312 -20.67 4.28 5.07
N TYR A 313 -20.21 5.27 4.32
CA TYR A 313 -21.06 6.16 3.52
C TYR A 313 -20.55 6.21 2.09
N GLY A 314 -21.48 6.22 1.12
CA GLY A 314 -21.16 6.19 -0.30
C GLY A 314 -20.77 4.80 -0.80
N LYS A 315 -20.08 4.76 -1.93
CA LYS A 315 -19.59 3.53 -2.58
C LYS A 315 -18.20 3.75 -3.14
N GLY A 316 -17.46 2.66 -3.28
CA GLY A 316 -16.11 2.71 -3.84
C GLY A 316 -15.17 3.60 -3.01
N LEU A 317 -14.19 4.20 -3.65
CA LEU A 317 -13.16 5.01 -2.98
C LEU A 317 -13.60 6.44 -2.69
N GLY A 318 -14.60 6.96 -3.39
CA GLY A 318 -15.25 8.22 -3.01
C GLY A 318 -16.09 8.11 -1.74
N GLY A 319 -16.15 6.92 -1.12
CA GLY A 319 -16.82 6.68 0.13
C GLY A 319 -16.01 7.17 1.33
N ILE A 320 -16.73 7.33 2.47
CA ILE A 320 -16.15 7.69 3.76
C ILE A 320 -16.47 6.59 4.75
N ALA A 321 -15.51 6.19 5.56
CA ALA A 321 -15.67 5.30 6.68
C ALA A 321 -15.52 6.08 7.99
N VAL A 322 -16.38 5.80 8.95
CA VAL A 322 -16.35 6.33 10.32
C VAL A 322 -16.18 5.17 11.27
N ILE A 323 -15.15 5.22 12.10
CA ILE A 323 -14.96 4.30 13.21
C ILE A 323 -15.30 5.07 14.48
N GLU A 324 -16.19 4.51 15.28
CA GLU A 324 -16.63 5.06 16.55
C GLU A 324 -16.24 4.08 17.66
N SER A 325 -15.59 4.58 18.69
CA SER A 325 -15.20 3.80 19.86
C SER A 325 -15.42 4.62 21.14
N LYS A 326 -15.53 3.94 22.27
CA LYS A 326 -15.61 4.62 23.55
C LYS A 326 -14.28 5.28 23.89
N SER A 327 -14.32 6.55 24.27
CA SER A 327 -13.13 7.24 24.78
C SER A 327 -12.70 6.65 26.12
N GLU A 328 -11.42 6.30 26.25
CA GLU A 328 -10.85 5.91 27.54
C GLU A 328 -10.64 7.13 28.42
N ALA A 329 -11.22 7.13 29.62
CA ALA A 329 -11.03 8.20 30.60
C ALA A 329 -9.57 8.19 31.09
N GLY A 330 -8.77 9.16 30.66
CA GLY A 330 -7.37 9.34 31.08
C GLY A 330 -6.35 8.74 30.12
N GLY A 331 -6.75 8.26 28.95
CA GLY A 331 -5.83 8.11 27.84
C GLY A 331 -5.24 9.50 27.56
N GLU A 332 -3.93 9.67 27.73
CA GLU A 332 -3.25 10.82 27.16
C GLU A 332 -3.68 10.81 25.68
N GLU A 333 -4.26 11.92 25.21
CA GLU A 333 -4.42 12.15 23.78
C GLU A 333 -3.00 12.05 23.23
N GLY A 334 -2.62 10.86 22.76
CA GLY A 334 -1.33 10.66 22.13
C GLY A 334 -1.33 11.61 20.93
N GLU A 335 -0.71 12.76 21.12
CA GLU A 335 -0.51 13.70 20.02
C GLU A 335 0.30 12.95 18.96
N LEU A 336 -0.38 12.60 17.86
CA LEU A 336 0.28 12.02 16.70
C LEU A 336 1.18 13.04 15.98
N GLY A 337 1.25 14.26 16.50
CA GLY A 337 1.98 15.37 15.89
C GLY A 337 1.35 15.84 14.57
N LEU A 338 0.10 15.47 14.33
CA LEU A 338 -0.63 15.85 13.12
C LEU A 338 -1.20 17.28 13.22
N PRO A 339 -1.46 17.95 12.09
CA PRO A 339 -2.12 19.25 12.06
C PRO A 339 -3.44 19.24 12.82
N LYS A 340 -3.66 20.25 13.68
CA LYS A 340 -4.90 20.40 14.46
C LYS A 340 -5.93 21.21 13.67
N VAL A 341 -7.15 20.69 13.62
CA VAL A 341 -8.30 21.34 12.96
C VAL A 341 -9.44 21.56 13.97
N VAL A 342 -10.30 22.53 13.68
CA VAL A 342 -11.48 22.84 14.51
C VAL A 342 -12.74 22.34 13.82
N ILE A 343 -13.47 21.45 14.50
CA ILE A 343 -14.69 20.81 14.00
C ILE A 343 -15.84 21.22 14.91
N GLY A 344 -16.54 22.30 14.53
CA GLY A 344 -17.57 22.86 15.40
C GLY A 344 -16.99 23.38 16.71
N ASP A 345 -17.28 22.70 17.81
CA ASP A 345 -16.87 23.03 19.18
C ASP A 345 -15.68 22.17 19.69
N VAL A 346 -15.24 21.17 18.90
CA VAL A 346 -14.13 20.28 19.27
C VAL A 346 -12.90 20.50 18.40
N LYS A 347 -11.75 20.07 18.91
CA LYS A 347 -10.49 20.00 18.16
C LYS A 347 -10.26 18.58 17.68
N GLY A 348 -9.72 18.43 16.50
CA GLY A 348 -9.31 17.16 15.95
C GLY A 348 -7.89 17.24 15.37
N GLU A 349 -7.35 16.09 15.05
CA GLU A 349 -6.09 15.92 14.34
C GLU A 349 -6.36 15.38 12.94
N GLU A 350 -5.80 16.02 11.93
CA GLU A 350 -6.07 15.70 10.53
C GLU A 350 -4.79 15.33 9.80
N LEU A 351 -4.85 14.23 9.05
CA LEU A 351 -3.84 13.83 8.08
C LEU A 351 -4.43 13.94 6.68
N GLY A 352 -4.00 14.94 5.91
CA GLY A 352 -4.27 15.04 4.49
C GLY A 352 -3.12 14.46 3.68
N THR A 353 -3.44 13.60 2.71
CA THR A 353 -2.47 13.04 1.77
C THR A 353 -2.97 13.21 0.33
N ALA A 354 -2.08 13.02 -0.63
CA ALA A 354 -2.45 13.05 -2.05
C ALA A 354 -3.42 11.92 -2.48
N LEU A 355 -3.63 10.90 -1.62
CA LEU A 355 -4.47 9.73 -1.90
C LEU A 355 -5.69 9.61 -0.99
N GLY A 356 -5.81 10.46 0.02
CA GLY A 356 -6.91 10.41 0.97
C GLY A 356 -6.65 11.21 2.22
N SER A 357 -7.64 11.27 3.10
CA SER A 357 -7.57 12.00 4.35
C SER A 357 -8.11 11.18 5.51
N ALA A 358 -7.56 11.42 6.68
CA ALA A 358 -8.03 10.88 7.95
C ALA A 358 -8.16 12.01 8.97
N LEU A 359 -9.21 11.96 9.77
CA LEU A 359 -9.49 12.94 10.80
C LEU A 359 -9.88 12.22 12.09
N ARG A 360 -9.20 12.51 13.18
CA ARG A 360 -9.53 11.99 14.52
C ARG A 360 -10.01 13.12 15.41
N PHE A 361 -11.07 12.88 16.15
CA PHE A 361 -11.56 13.79 17.20
C PHE A 361 -12.37 13.03 18.24
N SER A 362 -12.57 13.64 19.42
CA SER A 362 -13.41 13.09 20.48
C SER A 362 -14.57 14.05 20.76
N ARG A 363 -15.78 13.51 20.94
CA ARG A 363 -16.98 14.27 21.29
C ARG A 363 -17.85 13.44 22.23
N GLU A 364 -18.28 14.01 23.36
CA GLU A 364 -19.22 13.41 24.32
C GLU A 364 -18.82 11.99 24.80
N GLY A 365 -17.51 11.73 24.96
CA GLY A 365 -16.98 10.44 25.40
C GLY A 365 -16.92 9.35 24.32
N VAL A 366 -17.02 9.74 23.06
CA VAL A 366 -16.83 8.88 21.88
C VAL A 366 -15.66 9.40 21.06
N ASP A 367 -14.77 8.51 20.68
CA ASP A 367 -13.67 8.76 19.76
C ASP A 367 -14.12 8.42 18.34
N TYR A 368 -13.89 9.35 17.43
CA TYR A 368 -14.22 9.25 16.02
C TYR A 368 -12.95 9.23 15.17
N ILE A 369 -12.86 8.29 14.23
CA ILE A 369 -11.90 8.31 13.15
C ILE A 369 -12.68 8.33 11.85
N VAL A 370 -12.57 9.42 11.09
CA VAL A 370 -13.19 9.60 9.78
C VAL A 370 -12.12 9.45 8.71
N VAL A 371 -12.27 8.52 7.79
CA VAL A 371 -11.26 8.23 6.76
C VAL A 371 -11.88 7.96 5.40
N GLY A 372 -11.21 8.40 4.34
CA GLY A 372 -11.60 8.13 2.96
C GLY A 372 -10.54 8.55 1.95
N SER A 373 -10.63 8.01 0.74
CA SER A 373 -9.82 8.50 -0.39
C SER A 373 -10.46 9.79 -0.95
N VAL A 374 -10.60 10.78 -0.09
CA VAL A 374 -11.28 12.05 -0.35
C VAL A 374 -10.45 13.21 0.20
N PRO A 375 -10.65 14.45 -0.30
CA PRO A 375 -9.93 15.62 0.21
C PRO A 375 -10.22 15.90 1.70
N PRO A 376 -9.31 16.57 2.43
CA PRO A 376 -9.49 16.99 3.83
C PRO A 376 -10.86 17.65 4.11
N ALA A 377 -11.29 18.56 3.25
CA ALA A 377 -12.58 19.24 3.39
C ALA A 377 -13.80 18.28 3.44
N ALA A 378 -13.70 17.10 2.83
CA ALA A 378 -14.78 16.11 2.84
C ALA A 378 -14.83 15.34 4.19
N VAL A 379 -13.69 14.95 4.77
CA VAL A 379 -13.66 14.34 6.11
C VAL A 379 -14.04 15.34 7.19
N GLU A 380 -13.65 16.62 7.07
CA GLU A 380 -14.12 17.67 7.95
C GLU A 380 -15.65 17.89 7.86
N ALA A 381 -16.20 17.91 6.63
CA ALA A 381 -17.64 18.04 6.45
C ALA A 381 -18.40 16.85 7.04
N ALA A 382 -17.84 15.63 6.93
CA ALA A 382 -18.36 14.45 7.58
C ALA A 382 -18.31 14.57 9.12
N ALA A 383 -17.18 14.96 9.68
CA ALA A 383 -17.01 15.12 11.12
C ALA A 383 -17.95 16.18 11.73
N ARG A 384 -18.29 17.24 10.98
CA ARG A 384 -19.31 18.23 11.42
C ARG A 384 -20.73 17.69 11.40
N GLY A 385 -20.98 16.60 10.67
CA GLY A 385 -22.29 15.94 10.57
C GLY A 385 -22.49 14.81 11.58
N LEU A 386 -21.48 14.44 12.35
CA LEU A 386 -21.49 13.50 13.47
C LEU A 386 -21.70 14.28 14.78
#